data_42f61fd8de0b6501b02fc8b8929212b8
#
_entry.id   42f61fd8de0b6501b02fc8b8929212b8
#
_cell.length_a   1.000
_cell.length_b   1.000
_cell.length_c   1.000
_cell.angle_alpha   90.00
_cell.angle_beta   90.00
_cell.angle_gamma   90.00
#
_symmetry.space_group_name_H-M   'P 1'
#
loop_
_entity.id
_entity.type
_entity.pdbx_description
1 polymer ?
#
loop_
_entity_poly.entity_id
_entity_poly.type
_entity_poly.pdbx_seq_one_letter_code
_entity_poly.pdbx_strand_id
1 'polypeptide(L)'
;MPSALLTRLRLRWLPLLCMAALIVGLPVGCGALKYKERELLFRIEPGTAGWYRGLPRDVQEFDIKPADFKAGQNLHAWWWPAARRDAPSILYLHGVRWNLTGQAFRIEQLRAMGYSVLAIDYRGFGQSQGDLPSEASVYEDARAAWERFTAMQPDASKRLIYGHSLGGAVAIDLAADLAAQAKKAKSPVPVRGLVIESTFTSLGDAVTEVAGNNLPVNWLPVRWLLSQKFDSIDKIVDIDMPLLVVHGLADQFMPSRFSQQLFNAANEPKRLLLIPGGTHNNSMSLGGSQYRQALEGLMRAKPQIAGPMISRGAQDS
;
A
#
# COMPACT_ATOMS: atom_id res chain seq x y z
N MET A 1 31.59 -62.88 14.60
CA MET A 1 30.29 -62.30 14.22
C MET A 1 29.97 -61.01 14.98
N PRO A 2 30.44 -59.83 14.50
CA PRO A 2 29.96 -58.58 15.06
C PRO A 2 29.35 -57.57 14.03
N SER A 3 29.12 -57.97 12.76
CA SER A 3 28.71 -57.02 11.71
C SER A 3 27.20 -56.78 11.60
N ALA A 4 26.34 -57.68 12.10
CA ALA A 4 24.86 -57.60 11.97
C ALA A 4 24.21 -56.64 12.98
N LEU A 5 24.85 -56.34 14.10
CA LEU A 5 24.26 -55.46 15.16
C LEU A 5 24.41 -53.97 14.78
N LEU A 6 25.51 -53.59 14.17
CA LEU A 6 25.79 -52.23 13.75
C LEU A 6 24.91 -51.77 12.57
N THR A 7 24.52 -52.69 11.70
CA THR A 7 23.61 -52.40 10.56
C THR A 7 22.18 -52.19 11.03
N ARG A 8 21.74 -52.94 12.05
CA ARG A 8 20.38 -52.79 12.62
C ARG A 8 20.20 -51.52 13.46
N LEU A 9 21.28 -51.01 14.10
CA LEU A 9 21.23 -49.74 14.81
C LEU A 9 21.16 -48.55 13.81
N ARG A 10 21.91 -48.59 12.73
CA ARG A 10 21.88 -47.51 11.70
C ARG A 10 20.50 -47.40 11.03
N LEU A 11 19.80 -48.50 10.81
CA LEU A 11 18.48 -48.47 10.15
C LEU A 11 17.36 -47.95 11.06
N ARG A 12 17.49 -48.02 12.39
CA ARG A 12 16.51 -47.48 13.34
C ARG A 12 16.54 -45.97 13.48
N TRP A 13 17.67 -45.30 13.19
CA TRP A 13 17.82 -43.88 13.30
C TRP A 13 17.54 -43.13 11.97
N LEU A 14 17.51 -43.87 10.85
CA LEU A 14 17.26 -43.27 9.52
C LEU A 14 15.92 -42.53 9.45
N PRO A 15 14.76 -43.11 9.92
CA PRO A 15 13.50 -42.37 9.88
C PRO A 15 13.48 -41.17 10.82
N LEU A 16 14.19 -41.21 11.96
CA LEU A 16 14.32 -40.08 12.87
C LEU A 16 15.16 -38.96 12.28
N LEU A 17 16.26 -39.29 11.58
CA LEU A 17 17.07 -38.33 10.87
C LEU A 17 16.33 -37.72 9.67
N CYS A 18 15.56 -38.52 8.92
CA CYS A 18 14.70 -38.03 7.85
C CYS A 18 13.59 -37.12 8.39
N MET A 19 12.97 -37.48 9.52
CA MET A 19 11.94 -36.67 10.17
C MET A 19 12.53 -35.38 10.74
N ALA A 20 13.73 -35.42 11.35
CA ALA A 20 14.43 -34.22 11.81
C ALA A 20 14.84 -33.32 10.63
N ALA A 21 15.30 -33.88 9.51
CA ALA A 21 15.59 -33.14 8.29
C ALA A 21 14.35 -32.50 7.67
N LEU A 22 13.19 -33.15 7.72
CA LEU A 22 11.91 -32.60 7.30
C LEU A 22 11.42 -31.50 8.25
N ILE A 23 11.55 -31.70 9.56
CA ILE A 23 11.12 -30.72 10.57
C ILE A 23 11.98 -29.44 10.51
N VAL A 24 13.26 -29.55 10.22
CA VAL A 24 14.18 -28.40 10.12
C VAL A 24 14.25 -27.84 8.69
N GLY A 25 14.24 -28.71 7.69
CA GLY A 25 14.39 -28.33 6.27
C GLY A 25 13.17 -27.61 5.71
N LEU A 26 11.95 -28.04 6.07
CA LEU A 26 10.72 -27.39 5.60
C LEU A 26 10.57 -25.92 6.10
N PRO A 27 10.74 -25.61 7.41
CA PRO A 27 10.68 -24.24 7.88
C PRO A 27 11.76 -23.33 7.29
N VAL A 28 13.00 -23.85 7.13
CA VAL A 28 14.10 -23.09 6.51
C VAL A 28 13.80 -22.84 5.03
N GLY A 29 13.30 -23.83 4.31
CA GLY A 29 12.89 -23.69 2.91
C GLY A 29 11.74 -22.70 2.74
N CYS A 30 10.72 -22.75 3.60
CA CYS A 30 9.60 -21.80 3.61
C CYS A 30 10.06 -20.37 3.94
N GLY A 31 11.00 -20.20 4.88
CA GLY A 31 11.56 -18.91 5.23
C GLY A 31 12.33 -18.27 4.06
N ALA A 32 13.18 -19.05 3.40
CA ALA A 32 13.92 -18.60 2.21
C ALA A 32 12.99 -18.23 1.05
N LEU A 33 11.91 -19.00 0.84
CA LEU A 33 10.92 -18.72 -0.21
C LEU A 33 10.17 -17.41 0.07
N LYS A 34 9.70 -17.19 1.31
CA LYS A 34 9.06 -15.94 1.73
C LYS A 34 10.01 -14.74 1.61
N TYR A 35 11.29 -14.92 1.94
CA TYR A 35 12.28 -13.86 1.75
C TYR A 35 12.42 -13.50 0.27
N LYS A 36 12.56 -14.50 -0.60
CA LYS A 36 12.68 -14.30 -2.05
C LYS A 36 11.43 -13.69 -2.67
N GLU A 37 10.26 -14.08 -2.21
CA GLU A 37 8.99 -13.45 -2.62
C GLU A 37 9.02 -11.94 -2.34
N ARG A 38 9.41 -11.52 -1.13
CA ARG A 38 9.48 -10.10 -0.75
C ARG A 38 10.54 -9.36 -1.56
N GLU A 39 11.68 -9.95 -1.79
CA GLU A 39 12.74 -9.37 -2.63
C GLU A 39 12.23 -9.10 -4.07
N LEU A 40 11.51 -10.05 -4.64
CA LEU A 40 10.91 -9.92 -5.98
C LEU A 40 9.75 -8.92 -6.02
N LEU A 41 8.94 -8.86 -4.96
CA LEU A 41 7.80 -7.97 -4.86
C LEU A 41 8.26 -6.51 -4.72
N PHE A 42 9.08 -6.21 -3.72
CA PHE A 42 9.44 -4.84 -3.39
C PHE A 42 10.51 -4.27 -4.33
N ARG A 43 11.40 -5.11 -4.89
CA ARG A 43 12.41 -4.75 -5.90
C ARG A 43 13.12 -3.45 -5.57
N ILE A 44 13.61 -3.32 -4.35
CA ILE A 44 14.21 -2.08 -3.86
C ILE A 44 15.42 -1.70 -4.72
N GLU A 45 15.36 -0.54 -5.35
CA GLU A 45 16.45 0.05 -6.10
C GLU A 45 17.28 0.93 -5.15
N PRO A 46 18.56 0.63 -4.96
CA PRO A 46 19.41 1.41 -4.07
C PRO A 46 19.74 2.77 -4.67
N GLY A 47 20.05 3.72 -3.80
CA GLY A 47 20.52 5.04 -4.20
C GLY A 47 19.43 5.99 -4.66
N THR A 48 19.82 6.96 -5.46
CA THR A 48 18.97 8.09 -5.90
C THR A 48 18.49 7.84 -7.32
N ALA A 49 17.22 8.10 -7.59
CA ALA A 49 16.65 7.99 -8.94
C ALA A 49 17.35 8.97 -9.90
N GLY A 50 17.71 8.48 -11.10
CA GLY A 50 18.50 9.26 -12.06
C GLY A 50 17.83 10.56 -12.56
N TRP A 51 16.51 10.67 -12.41
CA TRP A 51 15.74 11.87 -12.75
C TRP A 51 15.53 12.83 -11.58
N TYR A 52 15.95 12.47 -10.37
CA TYR A 52 15.85 13.34 -9.19
C TYR A 52 16.80 14.53 -9.30
N ARG A 53 16.30 15.71 -8.96
CA ARG A 53 17.05 16.99 -9.08
C ARG A 53 17.34 17.66 -7.74
N GLY A 54 17.14 16.93 -6.64
CA GLY A 54 17.29 17.47 -5.28
C GLY A 54 15.98 18.03 -4.72
N LEU A 55 15.99 18.29 -3.40
CA LEU A 55 14.86 18.88 -2.70
C LEU A 55 14.84 20.39 -2.84
N PRO A 56 13.68 21.02 -3.04
CA PRO A 56 13.52 22.47 -2.85
C PRO A 56 13.93 22.87 -1.43
N ARG A 57 14.43 24.11 -1.28
CA ARG A 57 14.99 24.62 0.00
C ARG A 57 14.01 24.66 1.16
N ASP A 58 12.73 24.72 0.88
CA ASP A 58 11.64 24.80 1.86
C ASP A 58 11.06 23.43 2.24
N VAL A 59 11.52 22.34 1.62
CA VAL A 59 11.16 20.98 1.99
C VAL A 59 11.94 20.56 3.24
N GLN A 60 11.22 19.99 4.20
CA GLN A 60 11.82 19.48 5.44
C GLN A 60 12.04 17.99 5.30
N GLU A 61 13.24 17.54 5.59
CA GLU A 61 13.64 16.15 5.65
C GLU A 61 13.86 15.77 7.13
N PHE A 62 13.25 14.67 7.58
CA PHE A 62 13.34 14.23 8.96
C PHE A 62 13.00 12.76 9.11
N ASP A 63 13.29 12.21 10.29
CA ASP A 63 12.97 10.84 10.67
C ASP A 63 11.72 10.78 11.55
N ILE A 64 10.87 9.79 11.27
CA ILE A 64 9.79 9.36 12.16
C ILE A 64 10.31 8.18 12.98
N LYS A 65 10.16 8.27 14.31
CA LYS A 65 10.59 7.25 15.28
C LYS A 65 9.37 6.69 15.99
N PRO A 66 8.73 5.65 15.45
CA PRO A 66 7.62 5.00 16.13
C PRO A 66 8.08 4.32 17.44
N ALA A 67 7.21 4.32 18.45
CA ALA A 67 7.55 3.80 19.79
C ALA A 67 7.89 2.30 19.79
N ASP A 68 7.28 1.55 18.89
CA ASP A 68 7.36 0.07 18.77
C ASP A 68 8.46 -0.39 17.83
N PHE A 69 9.15 0.53 17.17
CA PHE A 69 10.28 0.17 16.32
C PHE A 69 11.47 -0.23 17.17
N LYS A 70 12.24 -1.22 16.69
CA LYS A 70 13.51 -1.61 17.31
C LYS A 70 14.42 -0.38 17.41
N ALA A 71 15.22 -0.33 18.48
CA ALA A 71 16.18 0.75 18.66
C ALA A 71 17.04 0.94 17.37
N GLY A 72 17.11 2.17 16.88
CA GLY A 72 17.83 2.54 15.67
C GLY A 72 17.04 2.38 14.37
N GLN A 73 15.77 1.98 14.39
CA GLN A 73 14.93 1.97 13.19
C GLN A 73 14.14 3.28 13.10
N ASN A 74 14.24 3.95 11.96
CA ASN A 74 13.54 5.20 11.65
C ASN A 74 12.91 5.10 10.27
N LEU A 75 11.82 5.81 10.05
CA LEU A 75 11.28 6.07 8.72
C LEU A 75 11.75 7.43 8.25
N HIS A 76 12.45 7.47 7.15
CA HIS A 76 12.81 8.70 6.47
C HIS A 76 11.57 9.35 5.86
N ALA A 77 11.41 10.64 6.06
CA ALA A 77 10.21 11.37 5.66
C ALA A 77 10.55 12.74 5.06
N TRP A 78 9.74 13.15 4.09
CA TRP A 78 9.74 14.49 3.53
C TRP A 78 8.43 15.20 3.81
N TRP A 79 8.53 16.45 4.29
CA TRP A 79 7.41 17.37 4.33
C TRP A 79 7.58 18.46 3.28
N TRP A 80 6.68 18.48 2.31
CA TRP A 80 6.60 19.46 1.25
C TRP A 80 5.49 20.46 1.57
N PRO A 81 5.78 21.63 2.14
CA PRO A 81 4.75 22.60 2.48
C PRO A 81 4.13 23.22 1.23
N ALA A 82 2.81 23.39 1.23
CA ALA A 82 2.15 24.23 0.22
C ALA A 82 2.47 25.71 0.42
N ALA A 83 2.22 26.52 -0.60
CA ALA A 83 2.42 27.97 -0.50
C ALA A 83 1.51 28.62 0.55
N ARG A 84 0.29 28.09 0.74
CA ARG A 84 -0.64 28.57 1.77
C ARG A 84 -0.46 27.76 3.06
N ARG A 85 -0.36 28.46 4.18
CA ARG A 85 -0.17 27.82 5.51
C ARG A 85 -1.35 26.94 5.95
N ASP A 86 -2.57 27.28 5.56
CA ASP A 86 -3.80 26.57 5.92
C ASP A 86 -4.26 25.59 4.83
N ALA A 87 -3.34 25.20 3.92
CA ALA A 87 -3.62 24.27 2.84
C ALA A 87 -4.04 22.88 3.36
N PRO A 88 -4.86 22.16 2.61
CA PRO A 88 -5.07 20.74 2.85
C PRO A 88 -3.76 19.97 2.66
N SER A 89 -3.67 18.83 3.31
CA SER A 89 -2.44 18.04 3.34
C SER A 89 -2.71 16.59 2.92
N ILE A 90 -1.72 15.98 2.31
CA ILE A 90 -1.74 14.62 1.80
C ILE A 90 -0.69 13.80 2.53
N LEU A 91 -1.08 12.64 3.09
CA LEU A 91 -0.15 11.56 3.39
C LEU A 91 0.05 10.73 2.12
N TYR A 92 1.24 10.78 1.55
CA TYR A 92 1.59 10.10 0.31
C TYR A 92 2.32 8.80 0.58
N LEU A 93 1.78 7.69 0.06
CA LEU A 93 2.28 6.32 0.18
C LEU A 93 2.71 5.82 -1.20
N HIS A 94 4.02 5.55 -1.36
CA HIS A 94 4.60 5.23 -2.66
C HIS A 94 4.48 3.75 -3.05
N GLY A 95 4.73 3.46 -4.32
CA GLY A 95 4.80 2.10 -4.86
C GLY A 95 6.14 1.41 -4.62
N VAL A 96 6.37 0.30 -5.33
CA VAL A 96 7.63 -0.48 -5.26
C VAL A 96 8.76 0.15 -6.08
N ARG A 97 9.95 -0.42 -5.98
CA ARG A 97 11.23 -0.15 -6.67
C ARG A 97 11.98 1.06 -6.13
N TRP A 98 11.47 2.25 -6.39
CA TRP A 98 12.15 3.49 -6.04
C TRP A 98 11.69 4.01 -4.69
N ASN A 99 12.60 4.70 -4.01
CA ASN A 99 12.36 5.46 -2.80
C ASN A 99 11.74 6.84 -3.11
N LEU A 100 11.67 7.73 -2.13
CA LEU A 100 11.11 9.07 -2.28
C LEU A 100 11.74 9.87 -3.42
N THR A 101 13.04 9.66 -3.72
CA THR A 101 13.67 10.36 -4.83
C THR A 101 13.05 10.05 -6.18
N GLY A 102 12.54 8.81 -6.34
CA GLY A 102 11.79 8.41 -7.52
C GLY A 102 10.38 8.99 -7.60
N GLN A 103 9.86 9.48 -6.48
CA GLN A 103 8.49 10.01 -6.35
C GLN A 103 8.42 11.54 -6.31
N ALA A 104 9.56 12.22 -6.22
CA ALA A 104 9.64 13.68 -6.06
C ALA A 104 8.79 14.45 -7.09
N PHE A 105 8.79 13.99 -8.35
CA PHE A 105 8.00 14.61 -9.42
C PHE A 105 6.49 14.58 -9.17
N ARG A 106 5.99 13.49 -8.56
CA ARG A 106 4.56 13.34 -8.22
C ARG A 106 4.19 14.21 -7.02
N ILE A 107 5.05 14.21 -6.00
CA ILE A 107 4.89 15.04 -4.80
C ILE A 107 4.87 16.53 -5.19
N GLU A 108 5.76 16.95 -6.09
CA GLU A 108 5.81 18.31 -6.60
C GLU A 108 4.52 18.71 -7.35
N GLN A 109 3.95 17.81 -8.15
CA GLN A 109 2.67 18.03 -8.81
C GLN A 109 1.51 18.21 -7.81
N LEU A 110 1.44 17.39 -6.77
CA LEU A 110 0.44 17.55 -5.69
C LEU A 110 0.62 18.90 -4.99
N ARG A 111 1.86 19.28 -4.69
CA ARG A 111 2.17 20.59 -4.13
C ARG A 111 1.74 21.74 -5.06
N ALA A 112 2.01 21.63 -6.35
CA ALA A 112 1.59 22.63 -7.36
C ALA A 112 0.04 22.70 -7.48
N MET A 113 -0.68 21.67 -7.09
CA MET A 113 -2.14 21.67 -6.97
C MET A 113 -2.63 22.32 -5.66
N GLY A 114 -1.74 22.72 -4.75
CA GLY A 114 -2.07 23.46 -3.54
C GLY A 114 -2.11 22.60 -2.26
N TYR A 115 -1.57 21.40 -2.28
CA TYR A 115 -1.52 20.49 -1.11
C TYR A 115 -0.14 20.51 -0.45
N SER A 116 -0.10 20.51 0.88
CA SER A 116 1.10 20.07 1.58
C SER A 116 1.19 18.55 1.54
N VAL A 117 2.40 17.99 1.46
CA VAL A 117 2.56 16.54 1.33
C VAL A 117 3.55 16.02 2.35
N LEU A 118 3.12 15.08 3.20
CA LEU A 118 4.00 14.20 3.96
C LEU A 118 4.19 12.91 3.16
N ALA A 119 5.43 12.57 2.84
CA ALA A 119 5.79 11.33 2.19
C ALA A 119 6.84 10.60 3.00
N ILE A 120 6.79 9.27 3.03
CA ILE A 120 7.74 8.42 3.75
C ILE A 120 8.38 7.40 2.81
N ASP A 121 9.62 7.02 3.10
CA ASP A 121 10.17 5.74 2.68
C ASP A 121 9.75 4.66 3.68
N TYR A 122 9.20 3.54 3.22
CA TYR A 122 8.96 2.39 4.10
C TYR A 122 10.28 1.80 4.59
N ARG A 123 10.26 1.05 5.70
CA ARG A 123 11.43 0.27 6.16
C ARG A 123 12.12 -0.45 5.02
N GLY A 124 13.44 -0.36 4.94
CA GLY A 124 14.27 -0.96 3.89
C GLY A 124 14.30 -0.18 2.58
N PHE A 125 13.47 0.84 2.37
CA PHE A 125 13.56 1.74 1.23
C PHE A 125 14.37 2.99 1.55
N GLY A 126 15.07 3.50 0.55
CA GLY A 126 15.73 4.80 0.57
C GLY A 126 16.66 4.99 1.77
N GLN A 127 16.34 5.98 2.59
CA GLN A 127 17.07 6.27 3.82
C GLN A 127 16.41 5.68 5.08
N SER A 128 15.24 5.06 4.96
CA SER A 128 14.58 4.36 6.06
C SER A 128 15.37 3.12 6.47
N GLN A 129 15.55 2.97 7.77
CA GLN A 129 16.25 1.83 8.34
C GLN A 129 15.28 0.65 8.52
N GLY A 130 15.85 -0.56 8.53
CA GLY A 130 15.08 -1.77 8.78
C GLY A 130 15.38 -2.88 7.77
N ASP A 131 14.72 -4.02 7.99
CA ASP A 131 14.86 -5.21 7.16
C ASP A 131 14.07 -5.07 5.85
N LEU A 132 14.26 -6.04 4.95
CA LEU A 132 13.44 -6.18 3.74
C LEU A 132 11.95 -6.11 4.09
N PRO A 133 11.16 -5.22 3.46
CA PRO A 133 9.76 -5.01 3.82
C PRO A 133 8.89 -6.26 3.69
N SER A 134 7.77 -6.26 4.38
CA SER A 134 6.67 -7.19 4.24
C SER A 134 5.34 -6.43 4.19
N GLU A 135 4.26 -7.08 3.82
CA GLU A 135 2.92 -6.50 3.90
C GLU A 135 2.63 -5.92 5.30
N ALA A 136 2.90 -6.71 6.34
CA ALA A 136 2.69 -6.27 7.72
C ALA A 136 3.52 -5.02 8.05
N SER A 137 4.81 -5.02 7.67
CA SER A 137 5.69 -3.91 8.01
C SER A 137 5.35 -2.60 7.29
N VAL A 138 4.93 -2.64 6.01
CA VAL A 138 4.53 -1.40 5.30
C VAL A 138 3.21 -0.85 5.83
N TYR A 139 2.33 -1.71 6.36
CA TYR A 139 1.11 -1.27 7.05
C TYR A 139 1.42 -0.60 8.40
N GLU A 140 2.36 -1.15 9.17
CA GLU A 140 2.86 -0.53 10.41
C GLU A 140 3.51 0.83 10.12
N ASP A 141 4.34 0.92 9.08
CA ASP A 141 5.01 2.14 8.65
C ASP A 141 3.99 3.23 8.26
N ALA A 142 2.93 2.84 7.54
CA ALA A 142 1.85 3.76 7.17
C ALA A 142 1.08 4.28 8.41
N ARG A 143 0.85 3.44 9.43
CA ARG A 143 0.23 3.88 10.71
C ARG A 143 1.13 4.86 11.45
N ALA A 144 2.42 4.58 11.53
CA ALA A 144 3.39 5.49 12.17
C ALA A 144 3.47 6.84 11.43
N ALA A 145 3.45 6.81 10.10
CA ALA A 145 3.38 8.01 9.29
C ALA A 145 2.07 8.78 9.51
N TRP A 146 0.94 8.06 9.65
CA TRP A 146 -0.35 8.67 9.94
C TRP A 146 -0.37 9.40 11.29
N GLU A 147 0.18 8.81 12.34
CA GLU A 147 0.31 9.47 13.65
C GLU A 147 1.09 10.79 13.53
N ARG A 148 2.23 10.75 12.86
CA ARG A 148 3.03 11.96 12.61
C ARG A 148 2.26 12.98 11.76
N PHE A 149 1.57 12.51 10.73
CA PHE A 149 0.78 13.35 9.83
C PHE A 149 -0.35 14.09 10.55
N THR A 150 -1.06 13.41 11.45
CA THR A 150 -2.15 14.04 12.24
C THR A 150 -1.65 15.11 13.18
N ALA A 151 -0.43 14.96 13.71
CA ALA A 151 0.22 15.99 14.54
C ALA A 151 0.61 17.23 13.70
N MET A 152 0.99 17.03 12.42
CA MET A 152 1.36 18.12 11.52
C MET A 152 0.13 18.82 10.90
N GLN A 153 -0.95 18.10 10.67
CA GLN A 153 -2.23 18.62 10.19
C GLN A 153 -3.34 18.25 11.18
N PRO A 154 -3.61 19.08 12.20
CA PRO A 154 -4.61 18.76 13.23
C PRO A 154 -6.05 18.80 12.72
N ASP A 155 -6.35 19.54 11.65
CA ASP A 155 -7.69 19.63 11.06
C ASP A 155 -8.00 18.40 10.18
N ALA A 156 -8.83 17.49 10.68
CA ALA A 156 -9.25 16.28 9.99
C ALA A 156 -9.90 16.56 8.63
N SER A 157 -10.59 17.69 8.49
CA SER A 157 -11.26 18.09 7.25
C SER A 157 -10.28 18.46 6.12
N LYS A 158 -9.00 18.62 6.44
CA LYS A 158 -7.91 18.95 5.50
C LYS A 158 -6.95 17.80 5.25
N ARG A 159 -7.21 16.60 5.79
CA ARG A 159 -6.35 15.42 5.62
C ARG A 159 -6.81 14.56 4.47
N LEU A 160 -5.92 14.22 3.56
CA LEU A 160 -6.13 13.18 2.55
C LEU A 160 -5.07 12.08 2.71
N ILE A 161 -5.46 10.85 2.40
CA ILE A 161 -4.53 9.73 2.18
C ILE A 161 -4.44 9.52 0.68
N TYR A 162 -3.22 9.34 0.18
CA TYR A 162 -2.97 9.09 -1.24
C TYR A 162 -2.00 7.93 -1.40
N GLY A 163 -2.41 6.90 -2.13
CA GLY A 163 -1.57 5.76 -2.46
C GLY A 163 -1.41 5.53 -3.95
N HIS A 164 -0.17 5.29 -4.39
CA HIS A 164 0.15 4.96 -5.79
C HIS A 164 0.66 3.54 -5.91
N SER A 165 0.13 2.74 -6.85
CA SER A 165 0.56 1.36 -7.10
C SER A 165 0.44 0.52 -5.81
N LEU A 166 1.50 -0.16 -5.32
CA LEU A 166 1.50 -0.84 -4.02
C LEU A 166 1.04 0.09 -2.89
N GLY A 167 1.46 1.36 -2.90
CA GLY A 167 1.02 2.34 -1.92
C GLY A 167 -0.49 2.55 -1.90
N GLY A 168 -1.20 2.24 -3.00
CA GLY A 168 -2.66 2.23 -3.04
C GLY A 168 -3.26 1.13 -2.17
N ALA A 169 -2.68 -0.08 -2.18
CA ALA A 169 -3.09 -1.16 -1.28
C ALA A 169 -2.78 -0.82 0.18
N VAL A 170 -1.63 -0.19 0.45
CA VAL A 170 -1.28 0.31 1.80
C VAL A 170 -2.24 1.40 2.26
N ALA A 171 -2.63 2.32 1.37
CA ALA A 171 -3.58 3.38 1.67
C ALA A 171 -4.99 2.84 1.97
N ILE A 172 -5.42 1.79 1.26
CA ILE A 172 -6.68 1.08 1.51
C ILE A 172 -6.67 0.43 2.90
N ASP A 173 -5.58 -0.27 3.27
CA ASP A 173 -5.44 -0.88 4.60
C ASP A 173 -5.52 0.17 5.71
N LEU A 174 -4.75 1.26 5.60
CA LEU A 174 -4.79 2.35 6.56
C LEU A 174 -6.18 2.97 6.67
N ALA A 175 -6.86 3.22 5.54
CA ALA A 175 -8.19 3.81 5.51
C ALA A 175 -9.25 2.90 6.14
N ALA A 176 -9.19 1.58 5.89
CA ALA A 176 -10.09 0.59 6.49
C ALA A 176 -9.87 0.49 8.01
N ASP A 177 -8.61 0.51 8.47
CA ASP A 177 -8.27 0.53 9.89
C ASP A 177 -8.82 1.79 10.59
N LEU A 178 -8.64 2.97 9.99
CA LEU A 178 -9.19 4.23 10.50
C LEU A 178 -10.73 4.23 10.56
N ALA A 179 -11.39 3.66 9.55
CA ALA A 179 -12.84 3.50 9.53
C ALA A 179 -13.32 2.56 10.65
N ALA A 180 -12.64 1.44 10.87
CA ALA A 180 -12.95 0.49 11.94
C ALA A 180 -12.76 1.13 13.33
N GLN A 181 -11.67 1.88 13.54
CA GLN A 181 -11.41 2.62 14.79
C GLN A 181 -12.49 3.68 15.04
N ALA A 182 -12.85 4.47 14.04
CA ALA A 182 -13.88 5.48 14.14
C ALA A 182 -15.27 4.88 14.49
N LYS A 183 -15.62 3.76 13.84
CA LYS A 183 -16.85 3.01 14.13
C LYS A 183 -16.88 2.50 15.57
N LYS A 184 -15.78 1.92 16.06
CA LYS A 184 -15.64 1.46 17.46
C LYS A 184 -15.75 2.63 18.45
N ALA A 185 -15.11 3.75 18.14
CA ALA A 185 -15.14 4.96 18.97
C ALA A 185 -16.45 5.78 18.82
N LYS A 186 -17.34 5.42 17.90
CA LYS A 186 -18.54 6.19 17.53
C LYS A 186 -18.21 7.64 17.19
N SER A 187 -17.09 7.86 16.50
CA SER A 187 -16.59 9.17 16.09
C SER A 187 -16.52 9.27 14.56
N PRO A 188 -16.48 10.48 13.99
CA PRO A 188 -16.20 10.65 12.57
C PRO A 188 -14.82 10.10 12.20
N VAL A 189 -14.70 9.57 10.97
CA VAL A 189 -13.39 9.15 10.44
C VAL A 189 -12.46 10.38 10.37
N PRO A 190 -11.22 10.30 10.89
CA PRO A 190 -10.34 11.47 11.08
C PRO A 190 -9.62 11.91 9.79
N VAL A 191 -10.23 11.64 8.62
CA VAL A 191 -9.68 11.94 7.30
C VAL A 191 -10.78 12.38 6.34
N ARG A 192 -10.46 13.30 5.45
CA ARG A 192 -11.39 13.90 4.49
C ARG A 192 -11.69 12.97 3.32
N GLY A 193 -10.71 12.17 2.89
CA GLY A 193 -10.89 11.26 1.77
C GLY A 193 -9.63 10.47 1.43
N LEU A 194 -9.84 9.46 0.60
CA LEU A 194 -8.81 8.54 0.09
C LEU A 194 -8.66 8.71 -1.42
N VAL A 195 -7.41 8.76 -1.89
CA VAL A 195 -7.05 8.68 -3.32
C VAL A 195 -6.23 7.42 -3.54
N ILE A 196 -6.64 6.60 -4.48
CA ILE A 196 -5.86 5.45 -4.94
C ILE A 196 -5.61 5.57 -6.44
N GLU A 197 -4.35 5.44 -6.86
CA GLU A 197 -3.95 5.55 -8.26
C GLU A 197 -3.19 4.32 -8.72
N SER A 198 -3.60 3.72 -9.86
CA SER A 198 -2.93 2.61 -10.54
C SER A 198 -2.61 1.43 -9.63
N THR A 199 -3.53 1.06 -8.74
CA THR A 199 -3.40 -0.03 -7.77
C THR A 199 -4.16 -1.29 -8.23
N PHE A 200 -4.14 -2.33 -7.42
CA PHE A 200 -4.65 -3.67 -7.74
C PHE A 200 -5.62 -4.18 -6.67
N THR A 201 -6.40 -5.20 -7.03
CA THR A 201 -7.40 -5.85 -6.17
C THR A 201 -6.76 -6.72 -5.09
N SER A 202 -5.74 -7.49 -5.47
CA SER A 202 -4.88 -8.27 -4.57
C SER A 202 -3.52 -8.51 -5.22
N LEU A 203 -2.51 -8.83 -4.41
CA LEU A 203 -1.21 -9.22 -4.97
C LEU A 203 -1.32 -10.47 -5.85
N GLY A 204 -2.19 -11.41 -5.48
CA GLY A 204 -2.43 -12.61 -6.28
C GLY A 204 -2.96 -12.30 -7.66
N ASP A 205 -3.88 -11.35 -7.78
CA ASP A 205 -4.42 -10.91 -9.07
C ASP A 205 -3.35 -10.18 -9.90
N ALA A 206 -2.58 -9.30 -9.27
CA ALA A 206 -1.48 -8.57 -9.92
C ALA A 206 -0.41 -9.52 -10.46
N VAL A 207 0.02 -10.52 -9.67
CA VAL A 207 1.00 -11.52 -10.09
C VAL A 207 0.46 -12.41 -11.19
N THR A 208 -0.81 -12.83 -11.11
CA THR A 208 -1.46 -13.64 -12.15
C THR A 208 -1.51 -12.89 -13.46
N GLU A 209 -1.79 -11.59 -13.44
CA GLU A 209 -1.81 -10.75 -14.65
C GLU A 209 -0.43 -10.65 -15.30
N VAL A 210 0.59 -10.34 -14.50
CA VAL A 210 1.96 -10.22 -15.02
C VAL A 210 2.52 -11.57 -15.48
N ALA A 211 2.21 -12.65 -14.77
CA ALA A 211 2.63 -14.00 -15.12
C ALA A 211 1.88 -14.56 -16.32
N GLY A 212 0.56 -14.33 -16.40
CA GLY A 212 -0.29 -14.81 -17.49
C GLY A 212 0.12 -14.29 -18.86
N ASN A 213 0.73 -13.10 -18.89
CA ASN A 213 1.27 -12.52 -20.12
C ASN A 213 2.65 -13.09 -20.53
N ASN A 214 3.35 -13.80 -19.61
CA ASN A 214 4.73 -14.22 -19.82
C ASN A 214 5.00 -15.72 -19.58
N LEU A 215 4.13 -16.42 -18.85
CA LEU A 215 4.32 -17.81 -18.45
C LEU A 215 3.00 -18.61 -18.55
N PRO A 216 3.03 -19.90 -18.96
CA PRO A 216 1.84 -20.76 -19.00
C PRO A 216 1.45 -21.25 -17.59
N VAL A 217 1.29 -20.34 -16.64
CA VAL A 217 1.05 -20.66 -15.21
C VAL A 217 -0.41 -20.48 -14.77
N ASN A 218 -1.35 -20.35 -15.72
CA ASN A 218 -2.78 -20.15 -15.45
C ASN A 218 -3.45 -21.26 -14.61
N TRP A 219 -2.77 -22.41 -14.46
CA TRP A 219 -3.22 -23.54 -13.65
C TRP A 219 -2.65 -23.57 -12.23
N LEU A 220 -1.64 -22.71 -11.91
CA LEU A 220 -1.07 -22.64 -10.57
C LEU A 220 -1.96 -21.77 -9.66
N PRO A 221 -2.30 -22.24 -8.45
CA PRO A 221 -3.06 -21.46 -7.49
C PRO A 221 -2.16 -20.40 -6.81
N VAL A 222 -1.68 -19.43 -7.61
CA VAL A 222 -0.69 -18.41 -7.19
C VAL A 222 -1.15 -17.68 -5.92
N ARG A 223 -2.44 -17.33 -5.81
CA ARG A 223 -3.00 -16.66 -4.61
C ARG A 223 -2.75 -17.44 -3.31
N TRP A 224 -2.76 -18.78 -3.35
CA TRP A 224 -2.55 -19.62 -2.16
C TRP A 224 -1.08 -19.73 -1.78
N LEU A 225 -0.17 -19.62 -2.76
CA LEU A 225 1.26 -19.77 -2.55
C LEU A 225 1.92 -18.51 -2.01
N LEU A 226 1.38 -17.33 -2.30
CA LEU A 226 1.93 -16.06 -1.85
C LEU A 226 1.78 -15.90 -0.34
N SER A 227 2.84 -15.44 0.32
CA SER A 227 2.83 -15.08 1.74
C SER A 227 2.36 -13.65 1.99
N GLN A 228 2.52 -12.78 1.00
CA GLN A 228 2.01 -11.41 0.98
C GLN A 228 0.69 -11.38 0.18
N LYS A 229 -0.36 -10.79 0.69
CA LYS A 229 -1.70 -10.81 0.10
C LYS A 229 -2.11 -9.49 -0.51
N PHE A 230 -1.99 -8.40 0.25
CA PHE A 230 -2.45 -7.06 -0.12
C PHE A 230 -3.89 -7.10 -0.69
N ASP A 231 -4.80 -7.77 0.05
CA ASP A 231 -6.19 -7.98 -0.37
C ASP A 231 -7.00 -6.67 -0.28
N SER A 232 -6.79 -5.77 -1.25
CA SER A 232 -7.42 -4.46 -1.35
C SER A 232 -8.93 -4.57 -1.58
N ILE A 233 -9.37 -5.57 -2.35
CA ILE A 233 -10.77 -5.75 -2.72
C ILE A 233 -11.64 -6.11 -1.50
N ASP A 234 -11.08 -6.86 -0.56
CA ASP A 234 -11.80 -7.28 0.65
C ASP A 234 -11.86 -6.15 1.69
N LYS A 235 -10.92 -5.20 1.65
CA LYS A 235 -10.82 -4.08 2.60
C LYS A 235 -11.58 -2.84 2.15
N ILE A 236 -11.71 -2.61 0.83
CA ILE A 236 -12.28 -1.36 0.31
C ILE A 236 -13.76 -1.21 0.63
N VAL A 237 -14.46 -2.30 0.88
CA VAL A 237 -15.88 -2.35 1.27
C VAL A 237 -16.15 -1.79 2.67
N ASP A 238 -15.10 -1.73 3.51
CA ASP A 238 -15.18 -1.20 4.88
C ASP A 238 -14.85 0.29 4.97
N ILE A 239 -14.58 0.95 3.84
CA ILE A 239 -14.18 2.36 3.78
C ILE A 239 -15.41 3.23 3.54
N ASP A 240 -15.75 4.10 4.52
CA ASP A 240 -16.91 4.99 4.49
C ASP A 240 -16.56 6.46 4.17
N MET A 241 -15.27 6.77 3.96
CA MET A 241 -14.82 8.10 3.56
C MET A 241 -14.89 8.29 2.03
N PRO A 242 -15.01 9.55 1.55
CA PRO A 242 -14.99 9.83 0.12
C PRO A 242 -13.77 9.24 -0.58
N LEU A 243 -13.98 8.56 -1.71
CA LEU A 243 -12.96 7.86 -2.47
C LEU A 243 -12.80 8.42 -3.89
N LEU A 244 -11.55 8.68 -4.28
CA LEU A 244 -11.17 8.92 -5.67
C LEU A 244 -10.27 7.80 -6.16
N VAL A 245 -10.74 7.07 -7.17
CA VAL A 245 -9.97 6.04 -7.87
C VAL A 245 -9.48 6.62 -9.18
N VAL A 246 -8.17 6.57 -9.43
CA VAL A 246 -7.55 7.08 -10.67
C VAL A 246 -6.80 5.98 -11.39
N HIS A 247 -6.88 5.94 -12.72
CA HIS A 247 -6.09 5.00 -13.51
C HIS A 247 -5.79 5.54 -14.92
N GLY A 248 -4.58 5.28 -15.40
CA GLY A 248 -4.21 5.54 -16.79
C GLY A 248 -4.64 4.39 -17.71
N LEU A 249 -5.36 4.69 -18.78
CA LEU A 249 -5.85 3.65 -19.70
C LEU A 249 -4.76 2.97 -20.52
N ALA A 250 -3.57 3.56 -20.60
CA ALA A 250 -2.39 2.97 -21.25
C ALA A 250 -1.39 2.38 -20.23
N ASP A 251 -1.83 2.10 -18.99
CA ASP A 251 -1.01 1.44 -17.97
C ASP A 251 -0.75 -0.03 -18.40
N GLN A 252 0.53 -0.33 -18.68
CA GLN A 252 0.98 -1.65 -19.10
C GLN A 252 1.42 -2.55 -17.92
N PHE A 253 1.53 -1.99 -16.70
CA PHE A 253 1.91 -2.74 -15.51
C PHE A 253 0.69 -3.25 -14.77
N MET A 254 -0.30 -2.37 -14.55
CA MET A 254 -1.55 -2.68 -13.86
C MET A 254 -2.71 -2.33 -14.79
N PRO A 255 -3.52 -3.29 -15.22
CA PRO A 255 -4.67 -3.00 -16.06
C PRO A 255 -5.75 -2.22 -15.30
N SER A 256 -6.35 -1.25 -15.96
CA SER A 256 -7.38 -0.35 -15.40
C SER A 256 -8.62 -1.08 -14.86
N ARG A 257 -8.85 -2.34 -15.27
CA ARG A 257 -9.93 -3.17 -14.72
C ARG A 257 -9.82 -3.37 -13.20
N PHE A 258 -8.60 -3.38 -12.62
CA PHE A 258 -8.44 -3.46 -11.17
C PHE A 258 -9.04 -2.24 -10.47
N SER A 259 -8.77 -1.04 -10.99
CA SER A 259 -9.39 0.18 -10.47
C SER A 259 -10.91 0.18 -10.66
N GLN A 260 -11.42 -0.36 -11.77
CA GLN A 260 -12.86 -0.50 -11.98
C GLN A 260 -13.49 -1.47 -10.97
N GLN A 261 -12.82 -2.59 -10.68
CA GLN A 261 -13.28 -3.57 -9.67
C GLN A 261 -13.29 -2.94 -8.27
N LEU A 262 -12.22 -2.25 -7.86
CA LEU A 262 -12.15 -1.54 -6.60
C LEU A 262 -13.23 -0.45 -6.50
N PHE A 263 -13.41 0.33 -7.56
CA PHE A 263 -14.48 1.35 -7.62
C PHE A 263 -15.85 0.71 -7.45
N ASN A 264 -16.15 -0.39 -8.13
CA ASN A 264 -17.45 -1.05 -8.05
C ASN A 264 -17.73 -1.59 -6.64
N ALA A 265 -16.71 -2.12 -5.96
CA ALA A 265 -16.83 -2.69 -4.61
C ALA A 265 -16.93 -1.62 -3.50
N ALA A 266 -16.32 -0.45 -3.70
CA ALA A 266 -16.26 0.61 -2.70
C ALA A 266 -17.64 1.21 -2.39
N ASN A 267 -17.77 1.77 -1.18
CA ASN A 267 -18.96 2.54 -0.77
C ASN A 267 -19.01 3.94 -1.40
N GLU A 268 -20.18 4.53 -1.44
CA GLU A 268 -20.33 5.96 -1.77
C GLU A 268 -19.91 6.86 -0.57
N PRO A 269 -19.48 8.10 -0.82
CA PRO A 269 -19.32 8.75 -2.12
C PRO A 269 -18.00 8.39 -2.78
N LYS A 270 -18.03 7.99 -4.02
CA LYS A 270 -16.87 7.58 -4.79
C LYS A 270 -16.84 8.18 -6.20
N ARG A 271 -15.64 8.33 -6.75
CA ARG A 271 -15.45 8.79 -8.12
C ARG A 271 -14.35 7.98 -8.80
N LEU A 272 -14.57 7.60 -10.05
CA LEU A 272 -13.57 6.99 -10.91
C LEU A 272 -13.09 8.02 -11.95
N LEU A 273 -11.77 8.17 -12.10
CA LEU A 273 -11.15 9.01 -13.10
C LEU A 273 -10.20 8.15 -13.95
N LEU A 274 -10.61 7.85 -15.16
CA LEU A 274 -9.80 7.15 -16.14
C LEU A 274 -9.14 8.16 -17.08
N ILE A 275 -7.80 8.10 -17.23
CA ILE A 275 -7.03 9.06 -18.03
C ILE A 275 -6.66 8.41 -19.37
N PRO A 276 -7.26 8.82 -20.50
CA PRO A 276 -6.90 8.35 -21.81
C PRO A 276 -5.41 8.60 -22.11
N GLY A 277 -4.69 7.57 -22.58
CA GLY A 277 -3.25 7.62 -22.83
C GLY A 277 -2.37 7.69 -21.57
N GLY A 278 -2.96 7.78 -20.37
CA GLY A 278 -2.22 7.75 -19.11
C GLY A 278 -1.54 6.41 -18.90
N THR A 279 -0.28 6.43 -18.51
CA THR A 279 0.52 5.26 -18.13
C THR A 279 0.56 5.12 -16.60
N HIS A 280 1.25 4.09 -16.09
CA HIS A 280 1.43 3.87 -14.65
C HIS A 280 1.98 5.09 -13.89
N ASN A 281 2.78 5.94 -14.55
CA ASN A 281 3.51 7.02 -13.87
C ASN A 281 3.11 8.44 -14.30
N ASN A 282 2.35 8.64 -15.38
CA ASN A 282 2.08 9.97 -15.91
C ASN A 282 0.60 10.39 -15.88
N SER A 283 -0.29 9.59 -15.29
CA SER A 283 -1.73 9.88 -15.26
C SER A 283 -2.05 11.24 -14.64
N MET A 284 -1.33 11.64 -13.59
CA MET A 284 -1.51 12.95 -12.94
C MET A 284 -1.15 14.09 -13.86
N SER A 285 0.01 14.05 -14.53
CA SER A 285 0.46 15.11 -15.45
C SER A 285 -0.41 15.19 -16.69
N LEU A 286 -0.78 14.05 -17.26
CA LEU A 286 -1.63 13.99 -18.45
C LEU A 286 -3.08 14.39 -18.15
N GLY A 287 -3.60 14.01 -16.98
CA GLY A 287 -4.93 14.37 -16.51
C GLY A 287 -5.10 15.85 -16.18
N GLY A 288 -4.00 16.56 -15.87
CA GLY A 288 -3.93 17.99 -15.71
C GLY A 288 -5.08 18.62 -14.94
N SER A 289 -5.92 19.42 -15.60
CA SER A 289 -7.07 20.09 -14.99
C SER A 289 -8.16 19.11 -14.50
N GLN A 290 -8.38 18.00 -15.19
CA GLN A 290 -9.37 17.00 -14.78
C GLN A 290 -8.95 16.32 -13.47
N TYR A 291 -7.64 16.04 -13.33
CA TYR A 291 -7.07 15.47 -12.11
C TYR A 291 -7.23 16.44 -10.94
N ARG A 292 -6.88 17.70 -11.13
CA ARG A 292 -7.08 18.78 -10.14
C ARG A 292 -8.54 18.89 -9.71
N GLN A 293 -9.47 18.97 -10.66
CA GLN A 293 -10.91 19.05 -10.39
C GLN A 293 -11.42 17.81 -9.62
N ALA A 294 -10.86 16.63 -9.89
CA ALA A 294 -11.23 15.42 -9.17
C ALA A 294 -10.79 15.49 -7.70
N LEU A 295 -9.57 15.94 -7.42
CA LEU A 295 -9.08 16.16 -6.05
C LEU A 295 -9.89 17.24 -5.31
N GLU A 296 -10.18 18.34 -5.96
CA GLU A 296 -11.05 19.39 -5.39
C GLU A 296 -12.47 18.89 -5.12
N GLY A 297 -13.01 18.04 -6.01
CA GLY A 297 -14.30 17.38 -5.81
C GLY A 297 -14.29 16.48 -4.59
N LEU A 298 -13.22 15.71 -4.38
CA LEU A 298 -13.02 14.88 -3.19
C LEU A 298 -13.01 15.72 -1.91
N MET A 299 -12.32 16.88 -1.94
CA MET A 299 -12.31 17.81 -0.81
C MET A 299 -13.68 18.41 -0.48
N ARG A 300 -14.60 18.49 -1.44
CA ARG A 300 -15.98 18.98 -1.26
C ARG A 300 -16.99 17.90 -0.92
N ALA A 301 -16.69 16.62 -1.23
CA ALA A 301 -17.59 15.50 -0.97
C ALA A 301 -17.89 15.38 0.53
N LYS A 302 -19.13 15.12 0.90
CA LYS A 302 -19.53 14.87 2.29
C LYS A 302 -19.45 13.36 2.55
N PRO A 303 -18.86 12.92 3.67
CA PRO A 303 -18.95 11.52 4.08
C PRO A 303 -20.44 11.13 4.20
N GLN A 304 -20.79 9.92 3.79
CA GLN A 304 -22.11 9.40 4.13
C GLN A 304 -22.17 9.25 5.67
N ILE A 305 -23.09 9.95 6.30
CA ILE A 305 -23.46 9.65 7.67
C ILE A 305 -24.23 8.33 7.56
N ALA A 306 -23.68 7.24 8.13
CA ALA A 306 -24.40 5.98 8.21
C ALA A 306 -25.75 6.23 8.87
N GLY A 307 -26.81 6.27 8.06
CA GLY A 307 -28.16 6.28 8.56
C GLY A 307 -28.41 5.00 9.37
N PRO A 308 -29.37 5.00 10.32
CA PRO A 308 -29.68 3.79 11.06
C PRO A 308 -29.98 2.68 10.06
N MET A 309 -29.33 1.51 10.23
CA MET A 309 -29.61 0.33 9.44
C MET A 309 -31.11 0.02 9.58
N ILE A 310 -31.90 0.33 8.56
CA ILE A 310 -33.25 -0.20 8.45
C ILE A 310 -33.03 -1.69 8.15
N SER A 311 -33.23 -2.53 9.17
CA SER A 311 -33.30 -3.97 8.99
C SER A 311 -34.32 -4.24 7.90
N ARG A 312 -33.90 -4.77 6.76
CA ARG A 312 -34.83 -5.37 5.79
C ARG A 312 -35.46 -6.55 6.52
N GLY A 313 -36.66 -6.27 7.05
CA GLY A 313 -37.50 -7.30 7.61
C GLY A 313 -37.73 -8.38 6.57
N ALA A 314 -37.58 -9.61 7.01
CA ALA A 314 -37.99 -10.79 6.29
C ALA A 314 -39.44 -10.56 5.81
N GLN A 315 -39.63 -10.53 4.51
CA GLN A 315 -40.94 -10.80 3.91
C GLN A 315 -40.93 -12.28 3.55
N ASP A 316 -41.25 -13.10 4.57
CA ASP A 316 -41.83 -14.41 4.36
C ASP A 316 -43.33 -14.26 4.34
N SER A 317 -43.95 -14.58 3.23
CA SER A 317 -45.22 -15.28 3.11
C SER A 317 -45.48 -15.64 1.65
#